data_cc728a9bbd6fe24fe955187a166bc84a
#
_entry.id   cc728a9bbd6fe24fe955187a166bc84a
#
_cell.length_a   1.000
_cell.length_b   1.000
_cell.length_c   1.000
_cell.angle_alpha   90.00
_cell.angle_beta   90.00
_cell.angle_gamma   90.00
#
_symmetry.space_group_name_H-M   'P 1'
#
loop_
_entity.id
_entity.type
_entity.pdbx_description
1 polymer ?
#
loop_
_entity_poly.entity_id
_entity_poly.type
_entity_poly.pdbx_seq_one_letter_code
_entity_poly.pdbx_strand_id
1 'polypeptide(L)'
;MRKTQFIILVVALLLPCAEAVLGIEKTLVRPKEFPAGRPFSPGLLVGDTLYISGMVGNDLKTSKAPEEFEAEVKQCLDNIGLVLREAGMSFDNAVSVQVYLTDITLFDRMNSVYVTYFGEPRPTRTTVGISKLAGPFRIEITVTARK
;
A
#
# COMPACT_ATOMS: atom_id res chain seq x y z
N MET A 1 37.38 -22.96 -69.11
CA MET A 1 36.13 -22.61 -68.42
C MET A 1 36.44 -22.27 -66.92
N ARG A 2 36.53 -20.98 -66.62
CA ARG A 2 36.80 -20.52 -65.22
C ARG A 2 35.46 -20.36 -64.48
N LYS A 3 35.27 -21.12 -63.44
CA LYS A 3 34.10 -20.97 -62.55
C LYS A 3 34.39 -19.86 -61.57
N THR A 4 33.68 -18.73 -61.69
CA THR A 4 33.72 -17.62 -60.77
C THR A 4 32.80 -17.96 -59.56
N GLN A 5 33.37 -18.18 -58.35
CA GLN A 5 32.59 -18.34 -57.11
C GLN A 5 32.27 -16.96 -56.59
N PHE A 6 30.97 -16.65 -56.48
CA PHE A 6 30.46 -15.48 -55.74
C PHE A 6 30.39 -15.81 -54.28
N ILE A 7 31.20 -15.14 -53.45
CA ILE A 7 31.10 -15.18 -51.99
C ILE A 7 30.09 -14.11 -51.60
N ILE A 8 28.91 -14.53 -51.09
CA ILE A 8 27.93 -13.64 -50.51
C ILE A 8 28.33 -13.41 -49.03
N LEU A 9 28.84 -12.21 -48.76
CA LEU A 9 29.15 -11.77 -47.37
C LEU A 9 27.86 -11.30 -46.72
N VAL A 10 27.27 -12.15 -45.82
CA VAL A 10 26.14 -11.76 -44.97
C VAL A 10 26.69 -10.98 -43.80
N VAL A 11 26.57 -9.64 -43.84
CA VAL A 11 26.84 -8.78 -42.70
C VAL A 11 25.61 -8.80 -41.79
N ALA A 12 25.66 -9.59 -40.73
CA ALA A 12 24.65 -9.54 -39.68
C ALA A 12 24.81 -8.24 -38.89
N LEU A 13 23.91 -7.31 -39.12
CA LEU A 13 23.83 -6.05 -38.36
C LEU A 13 23.26 -6.37 -36.92
N LEU A 14 24.15 -6.56 -35.96
CA LEU A 14 23.78 -6.64 -34.56
C LEU A 14 23.37 -5.23 -34.12
N LEU A 15 22.07 -4.93 -34.15
CA LEU A 15 21.51 -3.77 -33.51
C LEU A 15 21.61 -4.00 -31.98
N PRO A 16 22.28 -3.13 -31.20
CA PRO A 16 22.23 -3.21 -29.75
C PRO A 16 20.77 -2.91 -29.33
N CYS A 17 20.11 -3.91 -28.80
CA CYS A 17 18.83 -3.71 -28.08
C CYS A 17 19.14 -2.88 -26.83
N ALA A 18 19.09 -1.57 -26.95
CA ALA A 18 19.12 -0.69 -25.79
C ALA A 18 17.80 -0.89 -25.04
N GLU A 19 17.80 -1.80 -24.07
CA GLU A 19 16.72 -1.86 -23.09
C GLU A 19 16.74 -0.52 -22.36
N ALA A 20 15.81 0.35 -22.73
CA ALA A 20 15.54 1.55 -21.94
C ALA A 20 15.10 1.06 -20.55
N VAL A 21 15.93 1.26 -19.55
CA VAL A 21 15.55 1.08 -18.14
C VAL A 21 14.49 2.16 -17.87
N LEU A 22 13.23 1.82 -18.15
CA LEU A 22 12.11 2.65 -17.78
C LEU A 22 12.07 2.67 -16.26
N GLY A 23 12.33 3.83 -15.66
CA GLY A 23 12.18 4.02 -14.22
C GLY A 23 10.78 3.59 -13.80
N ILE A 24 10.66 2.96 -12.61
CA ILE A 24 9.36 2.55 -12.06
C ILE A 24 8.49 3.80 -11.88
N GLU A 25 7.39 3.87 -12.62
CA GLU A 25 6.41 4.95 -12.46
C GLU A 25 5.68 4.78 -11.13
N LYS A 26 5.68 5.86 -10.32
CA LYS A 26 5.01 5.93 -9.02
C LYS A 26 3.96 7.01 -9.07
N THR A 27 2.70 6.65 -8.92
CA THR A 27 1.59 7.61 -8.85
C THR A 27 1.22 7.89 -7.41
N LEU A 28 1.22 9.17 -7.02
CA LEU A 28 0.76 9.59 -5.70
C LEU A 28 -0.75 9.39 -5.56
N VAL A 29 -1.16 8.64 -4.54
CA VAL A 29 -2.55 8.48 -4.13
C VAL A 29 -2.76 9.25 -2.83
N ARG A 30 -3.45 10.39 -2.93
CA ARG A 30 -3.69 11.29 -1.80
C ARG A 30 -5.12 11.81 -1.83
N PRO A 31 -6.03 11.24 -1.05
CA PRO A 31 -7.37 11.79 -0.84
C PRO A 31 -7.29 13.25 -0.35
N LYS A 32 -8.26 14.06 -0.72
CA LYS A 32 -8.31 15.49 -0.37
C LYS A 32 -8.34 15.77 1.14
N GLU A 33 -8.79 14.79 1.92
CA GLU A 33 -8.85 14.83 3.38
C GLU A 33 -7.44 14.78 4.02
N PHE A 34 -6.44 14.28 3.29
CA PHE A 34 -5.06 14.20 3.79
C PHE A 34 -4.30 15.48 3.47
N PRO A 35 -3.69 16.15 4.47
CA PRO A 35 -2.94 17.38 4.24
C PRO A 35 -1.72 17.15 3.35
N ALA A 36 -1.41 18.16 2.52
CA ALA A 36 -0.18 18.20 1.74
C ALA A 36 1.05 18.49 2.63
N GLY A 37 2.25 18.28 2.09
CA GLY A 37 3.51 18.68 2.76
C GLY A 37 4.00 17.73 3.86
N ARG A 38 3.37 16.55 4.04
CA ARG A 38 3.91 15.51 4.93
C ARG A 38 5.18 14.90 4.33
N PRO A 39 6.12 14.39 5.16
CA PRO A 39 7.36 13.74 4.69
C PRO A 39 7.13 12.35 4.09
N PHE A 40 5.88 11.93 3.89
CA PHE A 40 5.48 10.66 3.30
C PHE A 40 4.19 10.81 2.48
N SER A 41 3.96 9.87 1.57
CA SER A 41 2.73 9.77 0.78
C SER A 41 1.70 8.90 1.50
N PRO A 42 0.42 9.27 1.56
CA PRO A 42 -0.63 8.40 2.09
C PRO A 42 -0.72 7.06 1.36
N GLY A 43 -0.56 7.08 0.05
CA GLY A 43 -0.46 5.90 -0.80
C GLY A 43 0.40 6.16 -2.03
N LEU A 44 1.05 5.10 -2.52
CA LEU A 44 1.77 5.07 -3.79
C LEU A 44 1.26 3.90 -4.62
N LEU A 45 0.77 4.20 -5.83
CA LEU A 45 0.41 3.19 -6.82
C LEU A 45 1.62 2.94 -7.72
N VAL A 46 2.04 1.68 -7.85
CA VAL A 46 3.15 1.21 -8.68
C VAL A 46 2.62 0.06 -9.54
N GLY A 47 2.41 0.32 -10.81
CA GLY A 47 1.68 -0.61 -11.68
C GLY A 47 0.26 -0.83 -11.14
N ASP A 48 -0.09 -2.08 -10.82
CA ASP A 48 -1.37 -2.48 -10.25
C ASP A 48 -1.36 -2.60 -8.70
N THR A 49 -0.22 -2.29 -8.06
CA THR A 49 -0.03 -2.48 -6.62
C THR A 49 -0.03 -1.13 -5.89
N LEU A 50 -0.94 -1.00 -4.92
CA LEU A 50 -1.05 0.16 -4.03
C LEU A 50 -0.38 -0.14 -2.69
N TYR A 51 0.58 0.68 -2.32
CA TYR A 51 1.23 0.70 -1.01
C TYR A 51 0.65 1.83 -0.19
N ILE A 52 -0.03 1.51 0.92
CA ILE A 52 -0.60 2.48 1.85
C ILE A 52 0.33 2.62 3.04
N SER A 53 0.68 3.85 3.40
CA SER A 53 1.47 4.14 4.59
C SER A 53 0.77 3.70 5.88
N GLY A 54 1.52 3.59 6.98
CA GLY A 54 0.95 3.36 8.29
C GLY A 54 -0.13 4.40 8.61
N MET A 55 -1.35 3.94 8.85
CA MET A 55 -2.48 4.77 9.24
C MET A 55 -2.80 4.52 10.70
N VAL A 56 -3.01 5.60 11.43
CA VAL A 56 -3.51 5.58 12.82
C VAL A 56 -4.98 6.00 12.87
N GLY A 57 -5.65 5.72 13.98
CA GLY A 57 -7.07 6.00 14.16
C GLY A 57 -7.36 7.45 14.55
N ASN A 58 -6.78 8.43 13.85
CA ASN A 58 -7.07 9.83 14.10
C ASN A 58 -8.18 10.37 13.19
N ASP A 59 -9.01 11.23 13.73
CA ASP A 59 -9.83 12.13 12.93
C ASP A 59 -8.91 13.08 12.15
N LEU A 60 -9.05 13.14 10.83
CA LEU A 60 -8.14 13.88 9.95
C LEU A 60 -8.26 15.41 10.08
N LYS A 61 -9.36 15.92 10.68
CA LYS A 61 -9.56 17.36 10.90
C LYS A 61 -8.99 17.82 12.24
N THR A 62 -9.22 17.01 13.30
CA THR A 62 -8.83 17.36 14.65
C THR A 62 -7.50 16.76 15.09
N SER A 63 -6.99 15.76 14.35
CA SER A 63 -5.81 14.94 14.66
C SER A 63 -5.93 14.15 15.97
N LYS A 64 -7.14 14.00 16.52
CA LYS A 64 -7.37 13.28 17.79
C LYS A 64 -7.85 11.86 17.52
N ALA A 65 -7.43 10.92 18.37
CA ALA A 65 -8.00 9.59 18.39
C ALA A 65 -9.33 9.59 19.19
N PRO A 66 -10.30 8.73 18.82
CA PRO A 66 -11.45 8.43 19.68
C PRO A 66 -11.02 7.86 21.05
N GLU A 67 -11.83 8.09 22.08
CA GLU A 67 -11.57 7.55 23.43
C GLU A 67 -11.71 6.03 23.45
N GLU A 68 -12.78 5.50 22.83
CA GLU A 68 -13.01 4.06 22.74
C GLU A 68 -12.07 3.43 21.71
N PHE A 69 -11.47 2.30 22.09
CA PHE A 69 -10.47 1.64 21.25
C PHE A 69 -11.06 1.11 19.94
N GLU A 70 -12.24 0.50 19.98
CA GLU A 70 -12.94 0.02 18.78
C GLU A 70 -13.27 1.16 17.81
N ALA A 71 -13.61 2.34 18.33
CA ALA A 71 -13.81 3.53 17.50
C ALA A 71 -12.49 4.03 16.89
N GLU A 72 -11.37 3.91 17.61
CA GLU A 72 -10.04 4.21 17.05
C GLU A 72 -9.66 3.21 15.94
N VAL A 73 -9.90 1.91 16.14
CA VAL A 73 -9.69 0.89 15.09
C VAL A 73 -10.53 1.19 13.86
N LYS A 74 -11.82 1.50 14.07
CA LYS A 74 -12.73 1.88 12.98
C LYS A 74 -12.22 3.10 12.22
N GLN A 75 -11.81 4.14 12.93
CA GLN A 75 -11.27 5.36 12.31
C GLN A 75 -9.99 5.08 11.51
N CYS A 76 -9.10 4.22 12.03
CA CYS A 76 -7.90 3.78 11.33
C CYS A 76 -8.24 3.10 10.00
N LEU A 77 -9.19 2.16 10.00
CA LEU A 77 -9.65 1.47 8.80
C LEU A 77 -10.41 2.40 7.85
N ASP A 78 -11.22 3.32 8.35
CA ASP A 78 -11.88 4.35 7.53
C ASP A 78 -10.86 5.23 6.80
N ASN A 79 -9.75 5.63 7.46
CA ASN A 79 -8.66 6.38 6.86
C ASN A 79 -7.97 5.59 5.73
N ILE A 80 -7.75 4.28 5.93
CA ILE A 80 -7.26 3.37 4.88
C ILE A 80 -8.24 3.30 3.71
N GLY A 81 -9.53 3.18 4.01
CA GLY A 81 -10.61 3.16 3.01
C GLY A 81 -10.66 4.40 2.13
N LEU A 82 -10.28 5.58 2.66
CA LEU A 82 -10.14 6.80 1.84
C LEU A 82 -9.05 6.62 0.77
N VAL A 83 -7.88 6.09 1.14
CA VAL A 83 -6.75 5.88 0.22
C VAL A 83 -7.07 4.80 -0.82
N LEU A 84 -7.71 3.71 -0.40
CA LEU A 84 -8.18 2.67 -1.32
C LEU A 84 -9.13 3.25 -2.36
N ARG A 85 -10.16 3.98 -1.94
CA ARG A 85 -11.14 4.60 -2.86
C ARG A 85 -10.50 5.60 -3.82
N GLU A 86 -9.55 6.42 -3.36
CA GLU A 86 -8.82 7.36 -4.22
C GLU A 86 -8.05 6.64 -5.33
N ALA A 87 -7.58 5.40 -5.06
CA ALA A 87 -6.93 4.54 -6.06
C ALA A 87 -7.92 3.74 -6.92
N GLY A 88 -9.24 3.89 -6.71
CA GLY A 88 -10.28 3.08 -7.38
C GLY A 88 -10.30 1.63 -6.90
N MET A 89 -9.97 1.40 -5.61
CA MET A 89 -9.93 0.10 -4.94
C MET A 89 -10.85 0.05 -3.72
N SER A 90 -11.05 -1.16 -3.18
CA SER A 90 -11.77 -1.44 -1.93
C SER A 90 -10.93 -2.32 -1.00
N PHE A 91 -11.47 -2.69 0.16
CA PHE A 91 -10.83 -3.66 1.05
C PHE A 91 -10.71 -5.06 0.43
N ASP A 92 -11.51 -5.40 -0.57
CA ASP A 92 -11.41 -6.67 -1.31
C ASP A 92 -10.12 -6.77 -2.13
N ASN A 93 -9.50 -5.63 -2.44
CA ASN A 93 -8.21 -5.57 -3.11
C ASN A 93 -7.01 -5.76 -2.16
N ALA A 94 -7.23 -5.75 -0.83
CA ALA A 94 -6.15 -5.91 0.14
C ALA A 94 -5.54 -7.32 0.07
N VAL A 95 -4.21 -7.40 -0.05
CA VAL A 95 -3.47 -8.68 -0.13
C VAL A 95 -2.59 -8.92 1.08
N SER A 96 -2.13 -7.84 1.74
CA SER A 96 -1.28 -7.93 2.93
C SER A 96 -1.56 -6.78 3.88
N VAL A 97 -1.61 -7.10 5.18
CA VAL A 97 -1.89 -6.15 6.27
C VAL A 97 -0.86 -6.35 7.38
N GLN A 98 -0.30 -5.26 7.88
CA GLN A 98 0.48 -5.26 9.12
C GLN A 98 -0.26 -4.42 10.15
N VAL A 99 -0.41 -4.96 11.35
CA VAL A 99 -1.07 -4.31 12.50
C VAL A 99 -0.07 -4.17 13.64
N TYR A 100 0.06 -2.97 14.15
CA TYR A 100 0.91 -2.61 15.28
C TYR A 100 0.02 -2.13 16.42
N LEU A 101 0.12 -2.80 17.59
CA LEU A 101 -0.64 -2.46 18.79
C LEU A 101 0.33 -2.03 19.90
N THR A 102 0.05 -0.93 20.59
CA THR A 102 0.84 -0.52 21.75
C THR A 102 0.51 -1.36 23.01
N ASP A 103 -0.63 -2.06 22.99
CA ASP A 103 -1.02 -3.05 23.98
C ASP A 103 -1.59 -4.28 23.26
N ILE A 104 -0.85 -5.39 23.31
CA ILE A 104 -1.25 -6.64 22.63
C ILE A 104 -2.49 -7.29 23.26
N THR A 105 -2.86 -6.94 24.49
CA THR A 105 -4.10 -7.42 25.11
C THR A 105 -5.36 -6.90 24.42
N LEU A 106 -5.24 -5.86 23.58
CA LEU A 106 -6.32 -5.32 22.76
C LEU A 106 -6.59 -6.12 21.46
N PHE A 107 -5.87 -7.23 21.26
CA PHE A 107 -5.93 -8.01 20.02
C PHE A 107 -7.34 -8.48 19.65
N ASP A 108 -8.10 -9.04 20.60
CA ASP A 108 -9.46 -9.53 20.33
C ASP A 108 -10.45 -8.39 20.08
N ARG A 109 -10.29 -7.28 20.78
CA ARG A 109 -11.09 -6.06 20.56
C ARG A 109 -10.81 -5.46 19.18
N MET A 110 -9.56 -5.43 18.74
CA MET A 110 -9.18 -5.04 17.38
C MET A 110 -9.82 -5.97 16.36
N ASN A 111 -9.74 -7.30 16.56
CA ASN A 111 -10.31 -8.28 15.65
C ASN A 111 -11.81 -8.12 15.44
N SER A 112 -12.57 -7.79 16.48
CA SER A 112 -14.02 -7.60 16.40
C SER A 112 -14.42 -6.53 15.37
N VAL A 113 -13.60 -5.48 15.23
CA VAL A 113 -13.78 -4.43 14.22
C VAL A 113 -13.16 -4.84 12.87
N TYR A 114 -11.94 -5.39 12.88
CA TYR A 114 -11.20 -5.74 11.69
C TYR A 114 -11.99 -6.65 10.74
N VAL A 115 -12.65 -7.68 11.26
CA VAL A 115 -13.41 -8.65 10.45
C VAL A 115 -14.61 -8.04 9.73
N THR A 116 -15.06 -6.85 10.12
CA THR A 116 -16.18 -6.15 9.45
C THR A 116 -15.75 -5.41 8.17
N TYR A 117 -14.43 -5.24 7.95
CA TYR A 117 -13.88 -4.54 6.79
C TYR A 117 -13.34 -5.49 5.72
N PHE A 118 -12.84 -6.67 6.11
CA PHE A 118 -12.20 -7.61 5.19
C PHE A 118 -13.07 -8.84 4.99
N GLY A 119 -13.57 -9.01 3.75
CA GLY A 119 -14.31 -10.20 3.32
C GLY A 119 -13.42 -11.43 3.12
N GLU A 120 -14.03 -12.59 2.86
CA GLU A 120 -13.29 -13.81 2.50
C GLU A 120 -13.01 -13.86 0.98
N PRO A 121 -11.80 -14.30 0.56
CA PRO A 121 -10.66 -14.65 1.42
C PRO A 121 -10.02 -13.40 2.02
N ARG A 122 -9.72 -13.41 3.32
CA ARG A 122 -9.06 -12.30 3.99
C ARG A 122 -7.61 -12.14 3.52
N PRO A 123 -7.05 -10.90 3.56
CA PRO A 123 -5.63 -10.66 3.28
C PRO A 123 -4.74 -11.41 4.28
N THR A 124 -3.50 -11.69 3.88
CA THR A 124 -2.48 -12.13 4.85
C THR A 124 -2.29 -11.04 5.90
N ARG A 125 -2.03 -11.42 7.17
CA ARG A 125 -1.85 -10.45 8.25
C ARG A 125 -0.72 -10.82 9.18
N THR A 126 0.07 -9.81 9.57
CA THR A 126 0.97 -9.84 10.71
C THR A 126 0.46 -8.88 11.77
N THR A 127 0.38 -9.31 13.04
CA THR A 127 0.03 -8.43 14.16
C THR A 127 1.10 -8.55 15.23
N VAL A 128 1.62 -7.42 15.69
CA VAL A 128 2.66 -7.35 16.71
C VAL A 128 2.34 -6.31 17.79
N GLY A 129 2.74 -6.61 19.02
CA GLY A 129 2.80 -5.63 20.09
C GLY A 129 4.09 -4.82 19.99
N ILE A 130 4.01 -3.51 20.15
CA ILE A 130 5.14 -2.57 20.08
C ILE A 130 5.14 -1.67 21.30
N SER A 131 6.29 -1.08 21.61
CA SER A 131 6.45 -0.19 22.78
C SER A 131 5.74 1.15 22.64
N LYS A 132 5.67 1.73 21.42
CA LYS A 132 5.12 3.07 21.19
C LYS A 132 4.87 3.31 19.71
N LEU A 133 3.84 4.09 19.37
CA LEU A 133 3.59 4.71 18.08
C LEU A 133 4.01 6.19 18.08
N ALA A 134 4.06 6.79 16.89
CA ALA A 134 4.24 8.23 16.72
C ALA A 134 2.93 8.95 17.08
N GLY A 135 2.86 9.48 18.30
CA GLY A 135 1.68 10.14 18.85
C GLY A 135 0.90 9.27 19.85
N PRO A 136 -0.26 9.75 20.35
CA PRO A 136 -1.03 9.10 21.41
C PRO A 136 -2.03 8.07 20.86
N PHE A 137 -1.57 7.22 19.94
CA PHE A 137 -2.38 6.21 19.28
C PHE A 137 -2.09 4.82 19.85
N ARG A 138 -3.09 3.94 19.81
CA ARG A 138 -3.01 2.56 20.29
C ARG A 138 -2.84 1.55 19.17
N ILE A 139 -3.19 1.95 17.92
CA ILE A 139 -3.12 1.10 16.74
C ILE A 139 -2.58 1.87 15.53
N GLU A 140 -1.75 1.18 14.74
CA GLU A 140 -1.38 1.58 13.39
C GLU A 140 -1.53 0.38 12.44
N ILE A 141 -2.02 0.62 11.23
CA ILE A 141 -2.21 -0.42 10.22
C ILE A 141 -1.59 0.04 8.89
N THR A 142 -0.83 -0.87 8.27
CA THR A 142 -0.30 -0.72 6.92
C THR A 142 -0.97 -1.74 6.00
N VAL A 143 -1.33 -1.33 4.78
CA VAL A 143 -1.99 -2.20 3.80
C VAL A 143 -1.27 -2.15 2.46
N THR A 144 -1.10 -3.33 1.85
CA THR A 144 -0.78 -3.47 0.43
C THR A 144 -2.01 -4.03 -0.28
N ALA A 145 -2.44 -3.37 -1.35
CA ALA A 145 -3.60 -3.78 -2.15
C ALA A 145 -3.20 -3.93 -3.62
N ARG A 146 -3.97 -4.73 -4.38
CA ARG A 146 -3.71 -4.98 -5.79
C ARG A 146 -5.01 -4.96 -6.60
N LYS A 147 -4.97 -4.32 -7.80
CA LYS A 147 -6.04 -4.34 -8.81
C LYS A 147 -6.20 -5.70 -9.42
#